data_f91a1768595ba49600123a2dca644737
#
_entry.id   f91a1768595ba49600123a2dca644737
#
_cell.length_a   1.000
_cell.length_b   1.000
_cell.length_c   1.000
_cell.angle_alpha   90.00
_cell.angle_beta   90.00
_cell.angle_gamma   90.00
#
_symmetry.space_group_name_H-M   'P 1'
#
loop_
_entity.id
_entity.type
_entity.pdbx_description
1 polymer ?
#
loop_
_entity_poly.entity_id
_entity_poly.type
_entity_poly.pdbx_seq_one_letter_code
_entity_poly.pdbx_strand_id
1 'polypeptide(L)'
;MNHDEALTILRTHLDGYRGQSYEELQRLLGAPVTTEATGPSGTGYQIQVQAAWTDEPGGTLRVVGGISDSGWQSFTPLIEAFVVAPNGASGDARRPDEAEAGEG
;
A
#
# COMPACT_ATOMS: atom_id res chain seq x y z
N MET A 1 -15.43 10.74 -5.01
CA MET A 1 -14.55 10.34 -3.89
C MET A 1 -13.73 11.53 -3.43
N ASN A 2 -13.61 11.69 -2.13
CA ASN A 2 -12.77 12.75 -1.57
C ASN A 2 -11.33 12.24 -1.54
N HIS A 3 -10.50 12.75 -2.42
CA HIS A 3 -9.14 12.25 -2.58
C HIS A 3 -8.29 12.42 -1.33
N ASP A 4 -8.42 13.56 -0.66
CA ASP A 4 -7.62 13.79 0.54
C ASP A 4 -8.00 12.85 1.65
N GLU A 5 -9.31 12.64 1.83
CA GLU A 5 -9.80 11.74 2.85
C GLU A 5 -9.38 10.31 2.53
N ALA A 6 -9.57 9.90 1.28
CA ALA A 6 -9.24 8.55 0.87
C ALA A 6 -7.75 8.28 1.02
N LEU A 7 -6.93 9.24 0.62
CA LEU A 7 -5.48 9.08 0.70
C LEU A 7 -5.01 8.98 2.15
N THR A 8 -5.61 9.78 3.02
CA THR A 8 -5.27 9.73 4.44
C THR A 8 -5.61 8.37 5.02
N ILE A 9 -6.80 7.86 4.67
CA ILE A 9 -7.22 6.54 5.15
C ILE A 9 -6.28 5.46 4.65
N LEU A 10 -5.92 5.53 3.37
CA LEU A 10 -5.03 4.53 2.78
C LEU A 10 -3.66 4.55 3.45
N ARG A 11 -3.11 5.74 3.63
CA ARG A 11 -1.79 5.87 4.24
C ARG A 11 -1.78 5.37 5.67
N THR A 12 -2.83 5.69 6.41
CA THR A 12 -2.94 5.21 7.79
C THR A 12 -3.03 3.70 7.81
N HIS A 13 -3.77 3.14 6.88
CA HIS A 13 -3.92 1.70 6.80
C HIS A 13 -2.58 1.03 6.48
N LEU A 14 -1.85 1.59 5.52
CA LEU A 14 -0.56 1.03 5.13
C LEU A 14 0.49 1.20 6.22
N ASP A 15 0.37 2.23 7.04
CA ASP A 15 1.30 2.40 8.15
C ASP A 15 1.29 1.20 9.07
N GLY A 16 0.12 0.58 9.23
CA GLY A 16 0.03 -0.63 10.03
C GLY A 16 0.83 -1.77 9.43
N TYR A 17 0.87 -1.84 8.12
CA TYR A 17 1.66 -2.86 7.45
C TYR A 17 3.15 -2.56 7.51
N ARG A 18 3.52 -1.29 7.49
CA ARG A 18 4.93 -0.92 7.57
C ARG A 18 5.54 -1.37 8.89
N GLY A 19 4.71 -1.56 9.91
CA GLY A 19 5.18 -2.04 11.20
C GLY A 19 5.33 -3.54 11.27
N GLN A 20 4.92 -4.27 10.23
CA GLN A 20 5.02 -5.71 10.23
C GLN A 20 6.38 -6.17 9.70
N SER A 21 6.75 -7.38 10.08
CA SER A 21 8.03 -7.93 9.64
C SER A 21 7.98 -8.32 8.17
N TYR A 22 9.15 -8.46 7.58
CA TYR A 22 9.30 -8.91 6.22
C TYR A 22 8.54 -10.24 6.02
N GLU A 23 8.71 -11.16 6.97
CA GLU A 23 8.04 -12.45 6.91
C GLU A 23 6.53 -12.35 6.98
N GLU A 24 6.04 -11.48 7.82
CA GLU A 24 4.61 -11.29 7.94
C GLU A 24 4.02 -10.72 6.66
N LEU A 25 4.73 -9.80 6.04
CA LEU A 25 4.26 -9.18 4.81
C LEU A 25 4.24 -10.15 3.66
N GLN A 26 5.06 -11.19 3.70
CA GLN A 26 5.06 -12.19 2.65
C GLN A 26 3.74 -12.93 2.55
N ARG A 27 2.96 -12.90 3.61
CA ARG A 27 1.64 -13.55 3.61
C ARG A 27 0.70 -12.90 2.61
N LEU A 28 1.00 -11.66 2.22
CA LEU A 28 0.18 -10.96 1.23
C LEU A 28 0.44 -11.45 -0.19
N LEU A 29 1.52 -12.18 -0.39
CA LEU A 29 1.82 -12.74 -1.68
C LEU A 29 0.76 -13.77 -2.04
N GLY A 30 0.05 -13.54 -3.14
CA GLY A 30 -0.98 -14.47 -3.57
C GLY A 30 -2.23 -14.48 -2.73
N ALA A 31 -2.30 -13.62 -1.72
CA ALA A 31 -3.46 -13.57 -0.82
C ALA A 31 -3.77 -12.12 -0.45
N PRO A 32 -4.27 -11.34 -1.41
CA PRO A 32 -4.61 -9.93 -1.14
C PRO A 32 -5.66 -9.82 -0.04
N VAL A 33 -5.57 -8.76 0.74
CA VAL A 33 -6.51 -8.50 1.81
C VAL A 33 -7.38 -7.31 1.43
N THR A 34 -8.69 -7.50 1.51
CA THR A 34 -9.63 -6.42 1.24
C THR A 34 -10.31 -6.03 2.54
N THR A 35 -10.33 -4.74 2.81
CA THR A 35 -10.90 -4.20 4.04
C THR A 35 -11.81 -3.05 3.69
N GLU A 36 -12.89 -2.90 4.43
CA GLU A 36 -13.81 -1.78 4.24
C GLU A 36 -13.57 -0.77 5.35
N ALA A 37 -13.69 0.50 5.00
CA ALA A 37 -13.51 1.57 5.96
C ALA A 37 -14.52 2.67 5.66
N THR A 38 -14.87 3.45 6.69
CA THR A 38 -15.75 4.58 6.53
C THR A 38 -15.01 5.83 6.96
N GLY A 39 -15.00 6.83 6.10
CA GLY A 39 -14.32 8.07 6.42
C GLY A 39 -15.17 8.99 7.27
N PRO A 40 -14.56 10.05 7.78
CA PRO A 40 -15.31 11.03 8.60
C PRO A 40 -16.47 11.66 7.87
N SER A 41 -16.43 11.71 6.56
CA SER A 41 -17.52 12.26 5.77
C SER A 41 -18.70 11.31 5.63
N GLY A 42 -18.56 10.08 6.12
CA GLY A 42 -19.58 9.06 5.98
C GLY A 42 -19.42 8.23 4.72
N THR A 43 -18.44 8.54 3.90
CA THR A 43 -18.21 7.80 2.67
C THR A 43 -17.61 6.45 2.98
N GLY A 44 -18.13 5.41 2.34
CA GLY A 44 -17.59 4.07 2.47
C GLY A 44 -16.46 3.86 1.48
N TYR A 45 -15.40 3.21 1.92
CA TYR A 45 -14.24 2.93 1.10
C TYR A 45 -13.88 1.47 1.16
N GLN A 46 -13.24 1.00 0.08
CA GLN A 46 -12.73 -0.36 0.04
C GLN A 46 -11.22 -0.27 -0.18
N ILE A 47 -10.47 -0.94 0.66
CA ILE A 47 -9.01 -0.91 0.62
C ILE A 47 -8.53 -2.31 0.29
N GLN A 48 -7.64 -2.42 -0.69
CA GLN A 48 -7.05 -3.70 -1.03
C GLN A 48 -5.55 -3.60 -0.89
N VAL A 49 -4.95 -4.55 -0.19
CA VAL A 49 -3.50 -4.57 0.03
C VAL A 49 -2.97 -5.90 -0.49
N GLN A 50 -1.90 -5.82 -1.25
CA GLN A 50 -1.27 -7.01 -1.80
C GLN A 50 0.23 -6.80 -1.87
N ALA A 51 0.96 -7.86 -2.10
CA ALA A 51 2.41 -7.80 -2.16
C ALA A 51 2.90 -8.57 -3.36
N ALA A 52 4.06 -8.17 -3.86
CA ALA A 52 4.72 -8.85 -4.96
C ALA A 52 6.22 -8.65 -4.81
N TRP A 53 6.99 -9.56 -5.40
CA TRP A 53 8.44 -9.39 -5.45
C TRP A 53 8.76 -8.33 -6.49
N THR A 54 9.72 -7.47 -6.20
CA THR A 54 10.10 -6.45 -7.19
C THR A 54 10.94 -7.05 -8.30
N ASP A 55 11.83 -7.97 -7.93
CA ASP A 55 12.69 -8.62 -8.89
C ASP A 55 12.62 -10.13 -8.76
N GLU A 56 13.17 -10.65 -7.70
CA GLU A 56 13.22 -12.10 -7.52
C GLU A 56 12.67 -12.50 -6.18
N PRO A 57 12.12 -13.71 -6.08
CA PRO A 57 11.60 -14.20 -4.81
C PRO A 57 12.69 -14.18 -3.75
N GLY A 58 12.34 -13.75 -2.57
CA GLY A 58 13.30 -13.65 -1.48
C GLY A 58 14.05 -12.33 -1.44
N GLY A 59 13.85 -11.49 -2.45
CA GLY A 59 14.48 -10.18 -2.50
C GLY A 59 13.59 -9.11 -1.91
N THR A 60 13.58 -7.94 -2.54
CA THR A 60 12.76 -6.83 -2.06
C THR A 60 11.29 -7.11 -2.31
N LEU A 61 10.50 -6.90 -1.29
CA LEU A 61 9.06 -7.11 -1.34
C LEU A 61 8.38 -5.77 -1.52
N ARG A 62 7.45 -5.70 -2.45
CA ARG A 62 6.68 -4.47 -2.68
C ARG A 62 5.26 -4.68 -2.17
N VAL A 63 4.83 -3.78 -1.29
CA VAL A 63 3.47 -3.83 -0.75
C VAL A 63 2.69 -2.70 -1.37
N VAL A 64 1.57 -3.03 -1.99
CA VAL A 64 0.75 -2.08 -2.72
C VAL A 64 -0.63 -2.01 -2.09
N GLY A 65 -1.08 -0.81 -1.80
CA GLY A 65 -2.42 -0.60 -1.30
C GLY A 65 -3.19 0.27 -2.26
N GLY A 66 -4.46 -0.06 -2.46
CA GLY A 66 -5.36 0.73 -3.28
C GLY A 66 -6.62 1.03 -2.50
N ILE A 67 -7.18 2.22 -2.71
CA ILE A 67 -8.43 2.59 -2.08
C ILE A 67 -9.38 3.17 -3.11
N SER A 68 -10.63 2.73 -3.05
CA SER A 68 -11.67 3.27 -3.90
C SER A 68 -12.91 3.45 -3.05
N ASP A 69 -13.84 4.29 -3.49
CA ASP A 69 -15.07 4.41 -2.76
C ASP A 69 -15.93 3.18 -3.08
N SER A 70 -16.98 2.98 -2.30
CA SER A 70 -17.80 1.79 -2.45
C SER A 70 -18.69 1.82 -3.68
N GLY A 71 -18.65 2.89 -4.44
CA GLY A 71 -19.44 2.98 -5.65
C GLY A 71 -18.83 2.15 -6.74
N TRP A 72 -19.65 1.37 -7.40
CA TRP A 72 -19.18 0.53 -8.50
C TRP A 72 -18.66 1.35 -9.67
N GLN A 73 -18.84 2.65 -9.63
CA GLN A 73 -18.37 3.53 -10.68
C GLN A 73 -16.92 3.96 -10.50
N SER A 74 -16.33 3.55 -9.43
CA SER A 74 -14.98 3.96 -9.11
C SER A 74 -14.01 3.08 -9.89
N PHE A 75 -13.50 3.61 -10.99
CA PHE A 75 -12.62 2.84 -11.84
C PHE A 75 -11.14 3.06 -11.60
N THR A 76 -10.80 4.13 -10.90
CA THR A 76 -9.41 4.49 -10.74
C THR A 76 -9.09 4.67 -9.26
N PRO A 77 -8.69 3.60 -8.59
CA PRO A 77 -8.36 3.71 -7.18
C PRO A 77 -7.10 4.54 -6.99
N LEU A 78 -6.97 5.12 -5.81
CA LEU A 78 -5.72 5.75 -5.43
C LEU A 78 -4.79 4.65 -4.96
N ILE A 79 -3.53 4.75 -5.36
CA ILE A 79 -2.54 3.71 -5.09
C ILE A 79 -1.38 4.29 -4.31
N GLU A 80 -0.94 3.56 -3.28
CA GLU A 80 0.27 3.87 -2.55
C GLU A 80 1.03 2.57 -2.37
N ALA A 81 2.34 2.67 -2.27
CA ALA A 81 3.15 1.47 -2.17
C ALA A 81 4.41 1.75 -1.37
N PHE A 82 4.95 0.70 -0.77
CA PHE A 82 6.26 0.78 -0.13
C PHE A 82 6.99 -0.53 -0.38
N VAL A 83 8.30 -0.52 -0.17
CA VAL A 83 9.11 -1.73 -0.36
C VAL A 83 9.81 -2.07 0.93
N VAL A 84 10.08 -3.36 1.11
CA VAL A 84 10.78 -3.86 2.30
C VAL A 84 11.84 -4.83 1.82
N ALA A 85 13.07 -4.60 2.25
CA ALA A 85 14.18 -5.49 1.92
C ALA A 85 14.19 -6.67 2.89
N PRO A 86 14.89 -7.75 2.53
CA PRO A 86 14.95 -8.93 3.41
C PRO A 86 15.47 -8.63 4.81
N ASN A 87 16.29 -7.58 4.94
CA ASN A 87 16.82 -7.21 6.24
C ASN A 87 15.86 -6.33 7.04
N GLY A 88 14.67 -6.10 6.52
CA GLY A 88 13.68 -5.31 7.21
C GLY A 88 13.68 -3.82 6.88
N ALA A 89 14.63 -3.35 6.11
CA ALA A 89 14.66 -1.94 5.73
C ALA A 89 13.51 -1.64 4.78
N SER A 90 12.80 -0.55 5.03
CA SER A 90 11.67 -0.18 4.19
C SER A 90 11.92 1.14 3.49
N GLY A 91 11.23 1.34 2.40
CA GLY A 91 11.36 2.55 1.63
C GLY A 91 10.11 2.85 0.85
N ASP A 92 10.13 3.98 0.15
CA ASP A 92 9.02 4.43 -0.65
C ASP A 92 9.23 3.93 -2.08
N ALA A 93 8.24 3.26 -2.62
CA ALA A 93 8.34 2.66 -3.95
C ALA A 93 7.79 3.54 -5.06
N ARG A 94 7.32 4.73 -4.71
CA ARG A 94 6.64 5.53 -5.71
C ARG A 94 7.51 6.00 -6.85
N ARG A 95 8.67 6.50 -6.55
CA ARG A 95 9.53 7.09 -7.57
C ARG A 95 10.98 6.77 -7.35
N PRO A 96 11.55 5.95 -8.21
CA PRO A 96 12.95 5.57 -8.05
C PRO A 96 13.90 6.76 -8.12
N ASP A 97 13.61 7.72 -8.98
CA ASP A 97 14.46 8.89 -9.10
C ASP A 97 14.39 9.73 -7.84
N GLU A 98 13.27 9.72 -7.18
CA GLU A 98 13.11 10.46 -5.95
C GLU A 98 13.96 9.84 -4.87
N ALA A 99 14.03 8.53 -4.84
CA ALA A 99 14.84 7.83 -3.88
C ALA A 99 16.31 8.17 -4.09
N GLU A 100 16.73 8.30 -5.31
CA GLU A 100 18.09 8.67 -5.61
C GLU A 100 18.39 10.07 -5.19
N ALA A 101 17.45 10.96 -5.39
CA ALA A 101 17.62 12.32 -4.98
C ALA A 101 17.83 12.40 -3.48
N GLY A 102 17.16 11.54 -2.76
CA GLY A 102 17.29 11.51 -1.32
C GLY A 102 18.66 11.08 -0.87
N GLU A 103 19.33 10.33 -1.69
CA GLU A 103 20.64 9.90 -1.41
C GLU A 103 21.61 10.97 -1.62
N GLY A 104 21.33 11.73 -2.58
CA GLY A 104 22.01 12.90 -3.08
C GLY A 104 22.82 13.65 -2.38
#